data_f289ce42c2e2ee0d3dabc476b530d308
#
_entry.id   f289ce42c2e2ee0d3dabc476b530d308
#
_cell.length_a   1.000
_cell.length_b   1.000
_cell.length_c   1.000
_cell.angle_alpha   90.00
_cell.angle_beta   90.00
_cell.angle_gamma   90.00
#
_symmetry.space_group_name_H-M   'P 1'
#
loop_
_entity.id
_entity.type
_entity.pdbx_description
1 polymer ?
#
loop_
_entity_poly.entity_id
_entity_poly.type
_entity_poly.pdbx_seq_one_letter_code
_entity_poly.pdbx_strand_id
1 'polypeptide(L)'
;MVGTFGGALEARHVDASGGRLTADVTGEVETEDGVLVIRRIRVAFRLTAPESVRETVERVHGFYAMRCPLYRTLHGAIALSSSFELAESLIPRSVE
;
A
#
# COMPACT_ATOMS: atom_id res chain seq x y z
N MET A 1 -7.00 2.26 -0.99
CA MET A 1 -5.87 2.23 -0.05
C MET A 1 -4.63 2.88 -0.63
N VAL A 2 -4.36 2.72 -1.93
CA VAL A 2 -3.20 3.38 -2.56
C VAL A 2 -3.30 4.89 -2.42
N GLY A 3 -4.47 5.46 -2.65
CA GLY A 3 -4.64 6.91 -2.56
C GLY A 3 -4.36 7.46 -1.19
N THR A 4 -4.81 6.77 -0.14
CA THR A 4 -4.57 7.23 1.22
C THR A 4 -3.09 7.12 1.59
N PHE A 5 -2.46 5.99 1.22
CA PHE A 5 -1.05 5.80 1.49
C PHE A 5 -0.21 6.83 0.73
N GLY A 6 -0.51 7.01 -0.57
CA GLY A 6 0.20 7.97 -1.40
C GLY A 6 0.03 9.40 -0.91
N GLY A 7 -1.21 9.77 -0.55
CA GLY A 7 -1.46 11.12 -0.03
C GLY A 7 -0.71 11.40 1.26
N ALA A 8 -0.64 10.40 2.14
CA ALA A 8 0.09 10.58 3.39
C ALA A 8 1.59 10.70 3.16
N LEU A 9 2.11 9.97 2.17
CA LEU A 9 3.51 10.09 1.80
C LEU A 9 3.82 11.47 1.23
N GLU A 10 2.96 11.96 0.33
CA GLU A 10 3.16 13.27 -0.28
C GLU A 10 3.13 14.38 0.77
N ALA A 11 2.27 14.23 1.77
CA ALA A 11 2.18 15.21 2.86
C ALA A 11 3.47 15.28 3.66
N ARG A 12 4.32 14.26 3.56
CA ARG A 12 5.60 14.21 4.26
C ARG A 12 6.77 14.34 3.31
N HIS A 13 6.51 14.88 2.12
CA HIS A 13 7.52 15.17 1.11
C HIS A 13 8.18 13.92 0.55
N VAL A 14 7.46 12.79 0.57
CA VAL A 14 7.89 11.58 -0.13
C VAL A 14 7.09 11.52 -1.42
N ASP A 15 7.78 11.61 -2.55
CA ASP A 15 7.13 11.68 -3.85
C ASP A 15 6.58 10.30 -4.23
N ALA A 16 5.27 10.19 -4.32
CA ALA A 16 4.59 8.96 -4.71
C ALA A 16 3.94 9.08 -6.09
N SER A 17 4.24 10.15 -6.83
CA SER A 17 3.62 10.41 -8.12
C SER A 17 4.36 9.72 -9.25
N GLY A 18 3.80 9.81 -10.45
CA GLY A 18 4.46 9.38 -11.67
C GLY A 18 4.77 7.88 -11.72
N GLY A 19 3.91 7.06 -11.12
CA GLY A 19 4.13 5.62 -11.12
C GLY A 19 5.12 5.13 -10.08
N ARG A 20 5.56 6.00 -9.17
CA ARG A 20 6.50 5.61 -8.13
C ARG A 20 5.84 4.73 -7.08
N LEU A 21 4.55 4.89 -6.87
CA LEU A 21 3.80 4.04 -5.93
C LEU A 21 2.84 3.19 -6.73
N THR A 22 2.97 1.87 -6.62
CA THR A 22 2.07 0.92 -7.24
C THR A 22 1.65 -0.09 -6.20
N ALA A 23 0.62 -0.86 -6.51
CA ALA A 23 0.13 -1.88 -5.61
C ALA A 23 -0.34 -3.09 -6.40
N ASP A 24 -0.03 -4.27 -5.87
CA ASP A 24 -0.60 -5.53 -6.35
C ASP A 24 -1.60 -5.98 -5.30
N VAL A 25 -2.81 -6.32 -5.74
CA VAL A 25 -3.88 -6.70 -4.84
C VAL A 25 -4.26 -8.15 -5.11
N THR A 26 -4.28 -8.95 -4.05
CA THR A 26 -4.66 -10.36 -4.14
C THR A 26 -5.84 -10.59 -3.22
N GLY A 27 -6.90 -11.21 -3.76
CA GLY A 27 -8.08 -11.56 -2.98
C GLY A 27 -8.17 -13.06 -2.82
N GLU A 28 -8.61 -13.51 -1.66
CA GLU A 28 -8.88 -14.92 -1.41
C GLU A 28 -10.36 -15.11 -1.20
N VAL A 29 -10.94 -16.06 -1.95
CA VAL A 29 -12.36 -16.30 -1.98
C VAL A 29 -12.62 -17.68 -1.39
N GLU A 30 -13.64 -17.77 -0.54
CA GLU A 30 -14.05 -19.04 0.05
C GLU A 30 -15.55 -19.22 -0.19
N THR A 31 -16.01 -20.44 -0.04
CA THR A 31 -17.43 -20.75 -0.17
C THR A 31 -18.07 -20.78 1.20
N GLU A 32 -19.17 -20.05 1.37
CA GLU A 32 -19.93 -20.05 2.60
C GLU A 32 -21.38 -20.31 2.25
N ASP A 33 -21.92 -21.42 2.74
CA ASP A 33 -23.30 -21.83 2.46
C ASP A 33 -23.60 -21.85 0.96
N GLY A 34 -22.62 -22.33 0.16
CA GLY A 34 -22.79 -22.43 -1.27
C GLY A 34 -22.58 -21.13 -2.02
N VAL A 35 -22.21 -20.05 -1.33
CA VAL A 35 -22.01 -18.75 -1.93
C VAL A 35 -20.55 -18.36 -1.81
N LEU A 36 -19.99 -17.81 -2.89
CA LEU A 36 -18.61 -17.34 -2.85
C LEU A 36 -18.54 -16.02 -2.11
N VAL A 37 -17.61 -15.93 -1.17
CA VAL A 37 -17.39 -14.70 -0.40
C VAL A 37 -15.90 -14.38 -0.40
N ILE A 38 -15.58 -13.09 -0.32
CA ILE A 38 -14.20 -12.65 -0.23
C ILE A 38 -13.81 -12.61 1.24
N ARG A 39 -12.80 -13.41 1.61
CA ARG A 39 -12.38 -13.49 3.02
C ARG A 39 -11.18 -12.64 3.32
N ARG A 40 -10.25 -12.55 2.40
CA ARG A 40 -9.00 -11.82 2.64
C ARG A 40 -8.62 -11.05 1.39
N ILE A 41 -8.08 -9.85 1.62
CA ILE A 41 -7.49 -9.04 0.55
C ILE A 41 -6.12 -8.62 1.05
N ARG A 42 -5.10 -8.90 0.25
CA ARG A 42 -3.73 -8.50 0.54
C ARG A 42 -3.31 -7.46 -0.47
N VAL A 43 -2.77 -6.36 0.04
CA VAL A 43 -2.29 -5.27 -0.81
C VAL A 43 -0.79 -5.17 -0.61
N ALA A 44 -0.04 -5.34 -1.69
CA ALA A 44 1.41 -5.23 -1.64
C ALA A 44 1.80 -3.95 -2.38
N PHE A 45 2.24 -2.96 -1.62
CA PHE A 45 2.69 -1.70 -2.20
C PHE A 45 4.14 -1.80 -2.64
N ARG A 46 4.46 -1.13 -3.73
CA ARG A 46 5.84 -0.95 -4.16
C ARG A 46 6.06 0.53 -4.37
N LEU A 47 7.05 1.06 -3.66
CA LEU A 47 7.37 2.48 -3.73
C LEU A 47 8.82 2.64 -4.20
N THR A 48 9.01 3.46 -5.22
CA THR A 48 10.35 3.81 -5.69
C THR A 48 10.74 5.12 -5.03
N ALA A 49 11.72 5.07 -4.14
CA ALA A 49 12.14 6.24 -3.38
C ALA A 49 13.54 5.97 -2.79
N PRO A 50 14.25 7.03 -2.38
CA PRO A 50 15.56 6.83 -1.76
C PRO A 50 15.44 6.08 -0.45
N GLU A 51 16.48 5.33 -0.12
CA GLU A 51 16.51 4.58 1.13
C GLU A 51 16.42 5.51 2.34
N SER A 52 16.87 6.75 2.18
CA SER A 52 16.87 7.72 3.27
C SER A 52 15.48 8.03 3.81
N VAL A 53 14.41 7.75 3.05
CA VAL A 53 13.05 8.00 3.51
C VAL A 53 12.37 6.75 4.06
N ARG A 54 13.07 5.63 4.17
CA ARG A 54 12.47 4.37 4.61
C ARG A 54 11.76 4.51 5.95
N GLU A 55 12.38 5.18 6.90
CA GLU A 55 11.77 5.33 8.23
C GLU A 55 10.45 6.07 8.15
N THR A 56 10.40 7.11 7.33
CA THR A 56 9.16 7.86 7.12
C THR A 56 8.10 6.97 6.48
N VAL A 57 8.49 6.16 5.49
CA VAL A 57 7.56 5.26 4.81
C VAL A 57 7.01 4.22 5.77
N GLU A 58 7.88 3.66 6.62
CA GLU A 58 7.43 2.68 7.60
C GLU A 58 6.42 3.28 8.58
N ARG A 59 6.66 4.51 9.01
CA ARG A 59 5.75 5.20 9.92
C ARG A 59 4.40 5.43 9.27
N VAL A 60 4.41 5.90 8.01
CA VAL A 60 3.17 6.15 7.29
C VAL A 60 2.41 4.85 7.08
N HIS A 61 3.11 3.78 6.71
CA HIS A 61 2.46 2.49 6.52
C HIS A 61 1.81 1.99 7.81
N GLY A 62 2.37 2.36 8.95
CA GLY A 62 1.85 1.91 10.23
C GLY A 62 0.54 2.56 10.62
N PHE A 63 0.16 3.70 10.01
CA PHE A 63 -1.06 4.38 10.43
C PHE A 63 -2.04 4.68 9.30
N TYR A 64 -1.62 4.58 8.03
CA TYR A 64 -2.49 5.06 6.95
C TYR A 64 -3.82 4.34 6.88
N ALA A 65 -3.84 3.06 7.24
CA ALA A 65 -5.05 2.25 7.09
C ALA A 65 -6.19 2.80 7.92
N MET A 66 -5.90 3.30 9.11
CA MET A 66 -6.93 3.86 9.98
C MET A 66 -7.49 5.16 9.45
N ARG A 67 -6.82 5.78 8.48
CA ARG A 67 -7.29 6.99 7.81
C ARG A 67 -7.91 6.69 6.46
N CYS A 68 -7.95 5.42 6.05
CA CYS A 68 -8.46 5.02 4.75
C CYS A 68 -9.94 4.67 4.86
N PRO A 69 -10.84 5.38 4.15
CA PRO A 69 -12.28 5.07 4.23
C PRO A 69 -12.58 3.64 3.81
N LEU A 70 -11.90 3.14 2.78
CA LEU A 70 -12.16 1.79 2.30
C LEU A 70 -11.76 0.76 3.36
N TYR A 71 -10.58 0.92 3.95
CA TYR A 71 -10.12 0.00 4.98
C TYR A 71 -11.07 0.01 6.16
N ARG A 72 -11.45 1.19 6.63
CA ARG A 72 -12.31 1.29 7.81
C ARG A 72 -13.70 0.72 7.54
N THR A 73 -14.15 0.78 6.30
CA THR A 73 -15.44 0.22 5.94
C THR A 73 -15.41 -1.29 5.91
N LEU A 74 -14.35 -1.86 5.35
CA LEU A 74 -14.33 -3.30 5.03
C LEU A 74 -13.65 -4.17 6.08
N HIS A 75 -12.79 -3.61 6.92
CA HIS A 75 -11.92 -4.45 7.77
C HIS A 75 -12.69 -5.30 8.78
N GLY A 76 -13.94 -4.96 9.08
CA GLY A 76 -14.76 -5.77 9.97
C GLY A 76 -15.36 -7.00 9.31
N ALA A 77 -15.42 -7.03 7.97
CA ALA A 77 -16.01 -8.13 7.22
C ALA A 77 -14.95 -8.92 6.44
N ILE A 78 -13.86 -8.27 6.05
CA ILE A 78 -12.82 -8.88 5.23
C ILE A 78 -11.49 -8.65 5.93
N ALA A 79 -10.66 -9.67 5.98
CA ALA A 79 -9.32 -9.53 6.55
C ALA A 79 -8.45 -8.77 5.53
N LEU A 80 -8.23 -7.49 5.79
CA LEU A 80 -7.42 -6.63 4.93
C LEU A 80 -6.03 -6.51 5.53
N SER A 81 -5.02 -6.75 4.72
CA SER A 81 -3.65 -6.58 5.14
C SER A 81 -2.86 -5.90 4.04
N SER A 82 -1.76 -5.28 4.42
CA SER A 82 -0.89 -4.64 3.44
C SER A 82 0.55 -4.77 3.86
N SER A 83 1.42 -4.71 2.85
CA SER A 83 2.87 -4.67 3.05
C SER A 83 3.42 -3.68 2.05
N PHE A 84 4.67 -3.28 2.24
CA PHE A 84 5.31 -2.42 1.26
C PHE A 84 6.73 -2.90 1.01
N GLU A 85 7.19 -2.59 -0.19
CA GLU A 85 8.56 -2.83 -0.61
C GLU A 85 9.12 -1.51 -1.11
N LEU A 86 10.27 -1.12 -0.61
CA LEU A 86 10.91 0.12 -1.02
C LEU A 86 12.00 -0.22 -2.03
N ALA A 87 11.81 0.24 -3.27
CA ALA A 87 12.81 0.11 -4.30
C ALA A 87 13.55 1.42 -4.40
N GLU A 88 14.87 1.37 -4.30
CA GLU A 88 15.65 2.59 -4.38
C GLU A 88 15.54 3.21 -5.76
N SER A 89 15.41 4.52 -5.79
CA SER A 89 15.36 5.23 -7.06
C SER A 89 16.77 5.34 -7.60
N LEU A 90 17.05 4.55 -8.61
CA LEU A 90 18.40 4.49 -9.15
C LEU A 90 18.54 5.26 -10.40
N ILE A 91 17.66 6.09 -10.64
CA ILE A 91 17.65 6.73 -11.89
C ILE A 91 18.91 7.29 -12.23
N PRO A 92 19.08 6.94 -12.52
CA PRO A 92 19.62 6.51 -13.14
C PRO A 92 20.77 6.40 -12.99
N ARG A 93 20.66 6.16 -12.36
CA ARG A 93 21.63 5.99 -12.16
C ARG A 93 22.31 5.62 -13.13
N SER A 94 21.78 5.62 -13.47
CA SER A 94 22.14 5.38 -14.18
C SER A 94 22.56 5.79 -14.86
N VAL A 95 22.38 6.02 -15.01
CA VAL A 95 22.82 6.42 -15.59
C VAL A 95 23.66 6.79 -15.59
N GLU A 96 23.97 6.73 -15.37
CA GLU A 96 24.83 6.87 -15.26
C GLU A 96 25.42 6.74 -15.74
#